data_1c2a7ba8e4b9eac19a97a8d870130143
#
_entry.id   1c2a7ba8e4b9eac19a97a8d870130143
#
_cell.length_a   1.000
_cell.length_b   1.000
_cell.length_c   1.000
_cell.angle_alpha   90.00
_cell.angle_beta   90.00
_cell.angle_gamma   90.00
#
_symmetry.space_group_name_H-M   'P 1'
#
loop_
_entity.id
_entity.type
_entity.pdbx_description
1 polymer ?
#
loop_
_entity_poly.entity_id
_entity_poly.type
_entity_poly.pdbx_seq_one_letter_code
_entity_poly.pdbx_strand_id
1 'polypeptide(L)'
;MGAKIRHIAIATQDPDKIANFFKQALGLKQVGVANSDLATGYFLTDGYLNLAILKFKNDYAAYTEGASRYEGLHHFGFKVDNLEEARKKVEEAGATFQPLGGKATGQGLVDVEVKYYLPNEVRIDLSENGWLTLTM
;
A
#
# COMPACT_ATOMS: atom_id res chain seq x y z
N MET A 1 14.75 -12.33 -11.71
CA MET A 1 14.95 -11.13 -10.92
C MET A 1 14.01 -11.11 -9.74
N GLY A 2 14.47 -10.62 -8.67
CA GLY A 2 13.66 -10.56 -7.48
C GLY A 2 12.68 -9.39 -7.50
N ALA A 3 11.68 -9.49 -6.66
CA ALA A 3 10.76 -8.40 -6.43
C ALA A 3 11.47 -7.24 -5.73
N LYS A 4 10.92 -6.04 -5.88
CA LYS A 4 11.47 -4.85 -5.26
C LYS A 4 10.44 -4.24 -4.33
N ILE A 5 10.86 -3.88 -3.12
CA ILE A 5 9.97 -3.16 -2.21
C ILE A 5 9.83 -1.75 -2.75
N ARG A 6 8.62 -1.38 -3.14
CA ARG A 6 8.36 -0.06 -3.72
C ARG A 6 7.21 0.67 -3.05
N HIS A 7 6.55 0.06 -2.09
CA HIS A 7 5.36 0.63 -1.48
C HIS A 7 5.31 0.27 0.00
N ILE A 8 5.03 1.27 0.82
CA ILE A 8 4.83 1.08 2.25
C ILE A 8 3.55 1.83 2.60
N ALA A 9 2.67 1.19 3.35
CA ALA A 9 1.43 1.82 3.79
C ALA A 9 1.41 1.96 5.30
N ILE A 10 1.07 3.14 5.75
CA ILE A 10 0.85 3.46 7.15
C ILE A 10 -0.64 3.67 7.36
N ALA A 11 -1.19 3.05 8.39
CA ALA A 11 -2.56 3.32 8.81
C ALA A 11 -2.51 4.35 9.93
N THR A 12 -3.39 5.33 9.87
CA THR A 12 -3.48 6.38 10.90
C THR A 12 -4.88 6.96 10.91
N GLN A 13 -5.27 7.51 12.04
CA GLN A 13 -6.56 8.22 12.14
C GLN A 13 -6.42 9.68 11.75
N ASP A 14 -5.20 10.18 11.57
CA ASP A 14 -4.97 11.58 11.20
C ASP A 14 -3.94 11.65 10.06
N PRO A 15 -4.36 11.32 8.82
CA PRO A 15 -3.42 11.33 7.71
C PRO A 15 -2.84 12.70 7.38
N ASP A 16 -3.58 13.78 7.65
CA ASP A 16 -3.07 15.14 7.42
C ASP A 16 -1.84 15.41 8.29
N LYS A 17 -1.94 15.07 9.56
CA LYS A 17 -0.86 15.33 10.50
C LYS A 17 0.38 14.50 10.12
N ILE A 18 0.17 13.24 9.80
CA ILE A 18 1.30 12.34 9.48
C ILE A 18 1.94 12.75 8.16
N ALA A 19 1.12 13.05 7.13
CA ALA A 19 1.67 13.47 5.84
C ALA A 19 2.46 14.76 5.97
N ASN A 20 1.93 15.73 6.72
CA ASN A 20 2.63 17.00 6.93
C ASN A 20 3.95 16.81 7.65
N PHE A 21 4.01 15.90 8.60
CA PHE A 21 5.27 15.60 9.28
C PHE A 21 6.33 15.13 8.28
N PHE A 22 6.00 14.16 7.45
CA PHE A 22 6.96 13.63 6.49
C PHE A 22 7.39 14.67 5.45
N LYS A 23 6.45 15.53 5.02
CA LYS A 23 6.79 16.57 4.06
C LYS A 23 7.70 17.63 4.66
N GLN A 24 7.38 18.08 5.87
CA GLN A 24 8.12 19.18 6.49
C GLN A 24 9.43 18.75 7.11
N ALA A 25 9.43 17.62 7.80
CA ALA A 25 10.62 17.19 8.53
C ALA A 25 11.60 16.43 7.64
N LEU A 26 11.12 15.64 6.69
CA LEU A 26 11.95 14.74 5.93
C LEU A 26 11.94 15.01 4.43
N GLY A 27 11.19 16.01 3.99
CA GLY A 27 11.24 16.46 2.61
C GLY A 27 10.58 15.52 1.60
N LEU A 28 9.72 14.62 2.03
CA LEU A 28 9.01 13.78 1.09
C LEU A 28 8.05 14.61 0.25
N LYS A 29 7.80 14.17 -0.97
CA LYS A 29 6.92 14.87 -1.89
C LYS A 29 5.61 14.13 -2.05
N GLN A 30 4.52 14.87 -2.12
CA GLN A 30 3.21 14.28 -2.36
C GLN A 30 3.04 13.99 -3.85
N VAL A 31 2.62 12.77 -4.16
CA VAL A 31 2.40 12.34 -5.53
C VAL A 31 0.96 11.95 -5.80
N GLY A 32 0.11 11.99 -4.80
CA GLY A 32 -1.30 11.69 -5.00
C GLY A 32 -2.11 11.82 -3.74
N VAL A 33 -3.42 11.62 -3.91
CA VAL A 33 -4.40 11.67 -2.82
C VAL A 33 -5.19 10.36 -2.86
N ALA A 34 -5.33 9.74 -1.71
CA ALA A 34 -6.19 8.56 -1.59
C ALA A 34 -7.60 9.03 -1.25
N ASN A 35 -8.57 8.65 -2.09
CA ASN A 35 -9.96 9.01 -1.86
C ASN A 35 -10.83 7.96 -2.54
N SER A 36 -11.01 6.85 -1.88
CA SER A 36 -11.76 5.72 -2.42
C SER A 36 -12.78 5.24 -1.39
N ASP A 37 -13.52 4.21 -1.75
CA ASP A 37 -14.46 3.59 -0.82
C ASP A 37 -13.74 2.91 0.34
N LEU A 38 -12.45 2.65 0.22
CA LEU A 38 -11.70 1.93 1.24
C LEU A 38 -10.98 2.84 2.21
N ALA A 39 -10.41 3.95 1.72
CA ALA A 39 -9.56 4.78 2.56
C ALA A 39 -9.43 6.19 2.01
N THR A 40 -9.06 7.10 2.90
CA THR A 40 -8.68 8.46 2.53
C THR A 40 -7.26 8.72 3.03
N GLY A 41 -6.56 9.64 2.40
CA GLY A 41 -5.22 10.00 2.81
C GLY A 41 -4.36 10.49 1.65
N TYR A 42 -3.08 10.17 1.71
CA TYR A 42 -2.11 10.75 0.80
C TYR A 42 -1.08 9.71 0.37
N PHE A 43 -0.52 9.93 -0.83
CA PHE A 43 0.65 9.17 -1.29
C PHE A 43 1.83 10.13 -1.37
N LEU A 44 2.90 9.77 -0.70
CA LEU A 44 4.15 10.53 -0.72
C LEU A 44 5.26 9.68 -1.31
N THR A 45 6.39 10.30 -1.59
CA THR A 45 7.54 9.55 -2.09
C THR A 45 8.85 10.18 -1.64
N ASP A 46 9.87 9.35 -1.51
CA ASP A 46 11.25 9.79 -1.35
C ASP A 46 12.00 9.76 -2.68
N GLY A 47 11.30 9.44 -3.77
CA GLY A 47 11.87 9.30 -5.11
C GLY A 47 11.92 7.85 -5.56
N TYR A 48 11.93 6.92 -4.64
CA TYR A 48 11.98 5.49 -4.95
C TYR A 48 10.77 4.73 -4.40
N LEU A 49 10.42 4.95 -3.14
CA LEU A 49 9.29 4.29 -2.50
C LEU A 49 8.04 5.15 -2.59
N ASN A 50 6.92 4.50 -2.72
CA ASN A 50 5.61 5.12 -2.55
C ASN A 50 5.20 4.89 -1.09
N LEU A 51 4.93 5.95 -0.37
CA LEU A 51 4.49 5.89 1.02
C LEU A 51 3.03 6.31 1.08
N ALA A 52 2.15 5.36 1.34
CA ALA A 52 0.73 5.63 1.49
C ALA A 52 0.43 5.92 2.96
N ILE A 53 -0.29 6.99 3.21
CA ILE A 53 -0.69 7.38 4.56
C ILE A 53 -2.20 7.37 4.55
N LEU A 54 -2.80 6.37 5.18
CA LEU A 54 -4.20 6.03 4.94
C LEU A 54 -5.00 5.98 6.24
N LYS A 55 -6.20 6.56 6.16
CA LYS A 55 -7.24 6.34 7.15
C LYS A 55 -8.25 5.39 6.51
N PHE A 56 -8.26 4.15 6.95
CA PHE A 56 -9.20 3.15 6.44
C PHE A 56 -10.59 3.42 6.99
N LYS A 57 -11.60 3.19 6.16
CA LYS A 57 -12.98 3.52 6.53
C LYS A 57 -13.58 2.54 7.52
N ASN A 58 -13.11 1.29 7.52
CA ASN A 58 -13.58 0.27 8.45
C ASN A 58 -12.61 -0.91 8.45
N ASP A 59 -12.88 -1.89 9.28
CA ASP A 59 -12.01 -3.06 9.41
C ASP A 59 -11.95 -3.88 8.13
N TYR A 60 -13.06 -3.97 7.40
CA TYR A 60 -13.07 -4.69 6.14
C TYR A 60 -12.12 -4.03 5.13
N ALA A 61 -12.19 -2.71 5.01
CA ALA A 61 -11.35 -1.97 4.10
C ALA A 61 -9.87 -2.13 4.41
N ALA A 62 -9.54 -2.24 5.69
CA ALA A 62 -8.16 -2.42 6.13
C ALA A 62 -7.74 -3.89 6.15
N TYR A 63 -8.69 -4.82 5.99
CA TYR A 63 -8.52 -6.25 6.23
C TYR A 63 -7.69 -6.50 7.50
N THR A 64 -8.06 -5.74 8.54
CA THR A 64 -7.38 -5.74 9.84
C THR A 64 -8.39 -5.45 10.91
N GLU A 65 -8.54 -6.35 11.86
CA GLU A 65 -9.41 -6.12 13.00
C GLU A 65 -8.87 -4.97 13.83
N GLY A 66 -9.75 -4.07 14.25
CA GLY A 66 -9.34 -2.92 15.05
C GLY A 66 -8.74 -1.77 14.27
N ALA A 67 -8.94 -1.74 12.96
CA ALA A 67 -8.35 -0.72 12.10
C ALA A 67 -8.70 0.70 12.50
N SER A 68 -9.86 0.92 13.10
CA SER A 68 -10.30 2.24 13.51
C SER A 68 -9.43 2.83 14.63
N ARG A 69 -8.57 2.05 15.23
CA ARG A 69 -7.67 2.51 16.28
C ARG A 69 -6.21 2.26 15.96
N TYR A 70 -5.93 1.67 14.80
CA TYR A 70 -4.57 1.28 14.48
C TYR A 70 -3.74 2.46 13.97
N GLU A 71 -2.54 2.60 14.51
CA GLU A 71 -1.57 3.60 14.09
C GLU A 71 -0.26 2.89 13.85
N GLY A 72 0.25 2.92 12.63
CA GLY A 72 1.53 2.30 12.34
C GLY A 72 1.59 1.65 10.99
N LEU A 73 2.61 0.85 10.78
CA LEU A 73 2.81 0.17 9.50
C LEU A 73 1.69 -0.83 9.27
N HIS A 74 1.14 -0.82 8.08
CA HIS A 74 0.03 -1.67 7.71
C HIS A 74 0.45 -2.76 6.74
N HIS A 75 1.15 -2.40 5.67
CA HIS A 75 1.62 -3.41 4.72
C HIS A 75 2.76 -2.85 3.88
N PHE A 76 3.45 -3.77 3.20
CA PHE A 76 4.46 -3.47 2.19
C PHE A 76 3.95 -3.90 0.83
N GLY A 77 4.45 -3.23 -0.21
CA GLY A 77 4.14 -3.62 -1.58
C GLY A 77 5.39 -3.89 -2.38
N PHE A 78 5.30 -4.90 -3.23
CA PHE A 78 6.42 -5.35 -4.05
C PHE A 78 6.06 -5.18 -5.51
N LYS A 79 6.95 -4.51 -6.24
CA LYS A 79 6.87 -4.47 -7.70
C LYS A 79 7.51 -5.74 -8.22
N VAL A 80 6.81 -6.45 -9.08
CA VAL A 80 7.26 -7.71 -9.64
C VAL A 80 7.29 -7.63 -11.15
N ASP A 81 8.11 -8.46 -11.80
CA ASP A 81 8.23 -8.45 -13.25
C ASP A 81 7.03 -9.10 -13.95
N ASN A 82 6.46 -10.12 -13.33
CA ASN A 82 5.33 -10.85 -13.88
C ASN A 82 4.38 -11.19 -12.73
N LEU A 83 3.20 -10.59 -12.75
CA LEU A 83 2.28 -10.71 -11.63
C LEU A 83 1.75 -12.14 -11.47
N GLU A 84 1.39 -12.80 -12.58
CA GLU A 84 0.86 -14.16 -12.49
C GLU A 84 1.89 -15.12 -11.92
N GLU A 85 3.14 -14.99 -12.35
CA GLU A 85 4.21 -15.82 -11.84
C GLU A 85 4.48 -15.56 -10.36
N ALA A 86 4.50 -14.29 -9.96
CA ALA A 86 4.71 -13.91 -8.57
C ALA A 86 3.59 -14.44 -7.69
N ARG A 87 2.34 -14.35 -8.16
CA ARG A 87 1.20 -14.87 -7.41
C ARG A 87 1.35 -16.36 -7.16
N LYS A 88 1.73 -17.11 -8.20
CA LYS A 88 1.91 -18.54 -8.06
C LYS A 88 2.98 -18.84 -7.01
N LYS A 89 4.10 -18.13 -7.06
CA LYS A 89 5.21 -18.37 -6.14
C LYS A 89 4.85 -18.05 -4.69
N VAL A 90 4.16 -16.94 -4.45
CA VAL A 90 3.80 -16.61 -3.06
C VAL A 90 2.77 -17.59 -2.52
N GLU A 91 1.85 -18.06 -3.37
CA GLU A 91 0.86 -19.04 -2.94
C GLU A 91 1.51 -20.39 -2.63
N GLU A 92 2.46 -20.80 -3.46
CA GLU A 92 3.20 -22.03 -3.19
C GLU A 92 4.01 -21.95 -1.91
N ALA A 93 4.45 -20.73 -1.56
CA ALA A 93 5.21 -20.52 -0.34
C ALA A 93 4.33 -20.35 0.90
N GLY A 94 3.01 -20.38 0.75
CA GLY A 94 2.10 -20.37 1.89
C GLY A 94 1.30 -19.09 2.08
N ALA A 95 1.38 -18.14 1.16
CA ALA A 95 0.58 -16.92 1.27
C ALA A 95 -0.87 -17.18 0.88
N THR A 96 -1.80 -16.47 1.51
CA THR A 96 -3.22 -16.59 1.25
C THR A 96 -3.72 -15.35 0.54
N PHE A 97 -4.40 -15.53 -0.59
CA PHE A 97 -4.95 -14.42 -1.37
C PHE A 97 -6.07 -13.73 -0.60
N GLN A 98 -6.00 -12.40 -0.58
CA GLN A 98 -7.06 -11.55 -0.01
C GLN A 98 -7.74 -10.82 -1.17
N PRO A 99 -9.02 -11.12 -1.46
CA PRO A 99 -9.68 -10.57 -2.65
C PRO A 99 -10.09 -9.10 -2.54
N LEU A 100 -9.72 -8.42 -1.49
CA LEU A 100 -10.10 -7.03 -1.30
C LEU A 100 -9.43 -6.14 -2.34
N GLY A 101 -10.20 -5.25 -2.94
CA GLY A 101 -9.67 -4.26 -3.87
C GLY A 101 -9.34 -4.84 -5.23
N GLY A 102 -8.11 -5.17 -5.44
CA GLY A 102 -7.65 -5.81 -6.67
C GLY A 102 -7.56 -4.90 -7.89
N LYS A 103 -8.09 -3.69 -7.83
CA LYS A 103 -8.05 -2.74 -8.93
C LYS A 103 -7.44 -1.44 -8.46
N ALA A 104 -6.77 -0.78 -9.37
CA ALA A 104 -6.26 0.56 -9.11
C ALA A 104 -7.45 1.50 -9.10
N THR A 105 -7.88 1.91 -7.92
CA THR A 105 -9.07 2.76 -7.79
C THR A 105 -8.76 4.11 -7.22
N GLY A 106 -7.58 4.31 -6.68
CA GLY A 106 -7.20 5.57 -6.10
C GLY A 106 -6.06 6.19 -6.85
N GLN A 107 -5.76 7.43 -6.54
CA GLN A 107 -4.57 8.07 -7.05
C GLN A 107 -3.36 7.47 -6.34
N GLY A 108 -2.24 7.44 -7.04
CA GLY A 108 -1.04 6.82 -6.50
C GLY A 108 -0.81 5.41 -6.98
N LEU A 109 -1.82 4.80 -7.58
CA LEU A 109 -1.71 3.48 -8.18
C LEU A 109 -1.55 3.63 -9.69
N VAL A 110 -0.68 2.84 -10.27
CA VAL A 110 -0.46 2.87 -11.71
C VAL A 110 -0.99 1.60 -12.38
N ASP A 111 -1.41 0.62 -11.61
CA ASP A 111 -1.91 -0.64 -12.14
C ASP A 111 -2.67 -1.39 -11.06
N VAL A 112 -3.09 -2.60 -11.40
CA VAL A 112 -3.73 -3.51 -10.46
C VAL A 112 -2.73 -3.95 -9.41
N GLU A 113 -3.17 -3.94 -8.17
CA GLU A 113 -2.42 -4.56 -7.09
C GLU A 113 -3.25 -5.69 -6.51
N VAL A 114 -2.60 -6.74 -6.07
CA VAL A 114 -3.26 -7.86 -5.41
C VAL A 114 -2.69 -8.00 -4.02
N LYS A 115 -3.53 -8.46 -3.09
CA LYS A 115 -3.20 -8.49 -1.68
C LYS A 115 -3.10 -9.91 -1.19
N TYR A 116 -2.13 -10.15 -0.33
CA TYR A 116 -1.90 -11.45 0.27
C TYR A 116 -1.61 -11.33 1.75
N TYR A 117 -1.99 -12.36 2.49
CA TYR A 117 -1.48 -12.59 3.84
C TYR A 117 -0.34 -13.59 3.75
N LEU A 118 0.78 -13.26 4.34
CA LEU A 118 1.85 -14.24 4.56
C LEU A 118 1.50 -15.12 5.75
N PRO A 119 2.24 -16.19 5.99
CA PRO A 119 2.13 -16.87 7.28
C PRO A 119 2.27 -15.84 8.41
N ASN A 120 1.49 -16.04 9.47
CA ASN A 120 1.41 -15.11 10.61
C ASN A 120 0.76 -13.77 10.26
N GLU A 121 -0.01 -13.74 9.15
CA GLU A 121 -0.87 -12.60 8.80
C GLU A 121 -0.13 -11.30 8.52
N VAL A 122 1.12 -11.37 8.12
CA VAL A 122 1.80 -10.20 7.58
C VAL A 122 1.17 -9.88 6.22
N ARG A 123 0.84 -8.62 5.99
CA ARG A 123 0.12 -8.18 4.78
C ARG A 123 1.09 -7.64 3.75
N ILE A 124 0.94 -8.09 2.51
CA ILE A 124 1.72 -7.55 1.40
C ILE A 124 0.83 -7.31 0.20
N ASP A 125 1.28 -6.41 -0.67
CA ASP A 125 0.68 -6.18 -1.98
C ASP A 125 1.69 -6.55 -3.05
N LEU A 126 1.20 -7.02 -4.18
CA LEU A 126 2.02 -7.26 -5.38
C LEU A 126 1.46 -6.41 -6.52
N SER A 127 2.33 -5.81 -7.31
CA SER A 127 1.93 -5.04 -8.47
C SER A 127 3.00 -5.16 -9.55
N GLU A 128 2.56 -5.31 -10.80
CA GLU A 128 3.52 -5.43 -11.90
C GLU A 128 4.08 -4.07 -12.30
N ASN A 129 3.25 -3.03 -12.29
CA ASN A 129 3.70 -1.70 -12.69
C ASN A 129 4.05 -0.79 -11.52
N GLY A 130 3.77 -1.23 -10.31
CA GLY A 130 4.17 -0.51 -9.12
C GLY A 130 3.25 0.66 -8.77
N TRP A 131 3.80 1.64 -8.11
CA TRP A 131 3.06 2.78 -7.55
C TRP A 131 3.75 4.07 -7.96
N LEU A 132 3.02 5.19 -7.89
CA LEU A 132 3.61 6.49 -8.21
C LEU A 132 4.70 6.83 -7.22
N THR A 133 5.86 7.21 -7.76
CA THR A 133 7.02 7.59 -6.94
C THR A 133 7.61 8.92 -7.35
N LEU A 134 7.16 9.49 -8.47
CA LEU A 134 7.66 10.77 -8.95
C LEU A 134 6.49 11.73 -9.16
N THR A 135 6.75 12.99 -8.90
CA THR A 135 5.82 14.06 -9.24
C THR A 135 5.99 14.36 -10.72
N MET A 136 4.92 14.33 -11.44
CA MET A 136 4.97 14.60 -12.87
C MET A 136 4.58 16.03 -13.16
#